data_c68808b495a0738f99026965b5195564
#
_entry.id   c68808b495a0738f99026965b5195564
#
_cell.length_a   1.000
_cell.length_b   1.000
_cell.length_c   1.000
_cell.angle_alpha   90.00
_cell.angle_beta   90.00
_cell.angle_gamma   90.00
#
_symmetry.space_group_name_H-M   'P 1'
#
loop_
_entity.id
_entity.type
_entity.pdbx_description
1 polymer ?
#
loop_
_entity_poly.entity_id
_entity_poly.type
_entity_poly.pdbx_seq_one_letter_code
_entity_poly.pdbx_strand_id
1 'polypeptide(L)'
;MPSSIKAVIFDLGGVVFSSPIGRLGEVERKVGLEHNSLNRHIGNCKTWGQMERGEITPTQFVYKYDIELKQMVKDGNANKELLQVSGKKVMEAISAGDTIARRGYYETLMKLHKLGIKTLALTNNFQSDEEDETTDESEGIPGQAKTVQEIFDVVIESSIVGLRKPDVRIYELALKEAGNIKANEAVFLDDIGANLKPARKMGIHTIRVMVDDVDGIDALIKLEKIIGEELFVTGRPVKSKL
;
A
#
# COMPACT_ATOMS: atom_id res chain seq x y z
N MET A 1 22.50 18.30 -12.88
CA MET A 1 21.30 18.74 -13.62
C MET A 1 20.12 18.53 -12.68
N PRO A 2 19.11 19.41 -12.65
CA PRO A 2 17.94 19.17 -11.84
C PRO A 2 17.28 17.84 -12.24
N SER A 3 16.74 17.14 -11.27
CA SER A 3 16.04 15.87 -11.49
C SER A 3 14.93 16.06 -12.54
N SER A 4 14.81 15.11 -13.48
CA SER A 4 13.68 15.09 -14.42
C SER A 4 12.41 14.59 -13.77
N ILE A 5 12.45 14.14 -12.52
CA ILE A 5 11.29 13.62 -11.78
C ILE A 5 10.37 14.76 -11.36
N LYS A 6 9.11 14.60 -11.69
CA LYS A 6 8.03 15.58 -11.41
C LYS A 6 7.05 15.09 -10.34
N ALA A 7 6.98 13.76 -10.14
CA ALA A 7 6.09 13.20 -9.14
C ALA A 7 6.69 11.95 -8.47
N VAL A 8 6.34 11.76 -7.21
CA VAL A 8 6.60 10.52 -6.46
C VAL A 8 5.27 9.95 -5.98
N ILE A 9 5.02 8.70 -6.34
CA ILE A 9 3.82 7.95 -6.02
C ILE A 9 4.18 6.97 -4.91
N PHE A 10 3.44 6.97 -3.83
CA PHE A 10 3.65 6.10 -2.67
C PHE A 10 2.45 5.17 -2.50
N ASP A 11 2.69 3.88 -2.32
CA ASP A 11 1.72 3.06 -1.61
C ASP A 11 1.65 3.52 -0.15
N LEU A 12 0.54 3.25 0.52
CA LEU A 12 0.38 3.58 1.94
C LEU A 12 0.74 2.38 2.82
N GLY A 13 -0.03 1.31 2.79
CA GLY A 13 0.19 0.14 3.62
C GLY A 13 1.46 -0.62 3.25
N GLY A 14 2.39 -0.77 4.19
CA GLY A 14 3.68 -1.41 3.93
C GLY A 14 4.75 -0.47 3.36
N VAL A 15 4.40 0.77 3.03
CA VAL A 15 5.32 1.81 2.54
C VAL A 15 5.37 2.99 3.48
N VAL A 16 4.37 3.86 3.47
CA VAL A 16 4.30 5.03 4.37
C VAL A 16 3.92 4.60 5.79
N PHE A 17 3.04 3.63 5.89
CA PHE A 17 2.58 3.04 7.14
C PHE A 17 3.00 1.57 7.27
N SER A 18 2.91 1.02 8.48
CA SER A 18 3.07 -0.41 8.70
C SER A 18 2.07 -1.22 7.86
N SER A 19 2.47 -2.41 7.41
CA SER A 19 1.60 -3.24 6.57
C SER A 19 0.48 -3.90 7.39
N PRO A 20 -0.80 -3.64 7.08
CA PRO A 20 -1.91 -4.36 7.72
C PRO A 20 -1.89 -5.86 7.38
N ILE A 21 -1.38 -6.22 6.21
CA ILE A 21 -1.26 -7.61 5.74
C ILE A 21 -0.27 -8.41 6.59
N GLY A 22 0.73 -7.77 7.20
CA GLY A 22 1.66 -8.44 8.11
C GLY A 22 0.97 -9.17 9.27
N ARG A 23 -0.23 -8.71 9.69
CA ARG A 23 -1.05 -9.34 10.74
C ARG A 23 -1.66 -10.67 10.31
N LEU A 24 -1.83 -10.93 9.02
CA LEU A 24 -2.26 -12.23 8.52
C LEU A 24 -1.26 -13.33 8.87
N GLY A 25 0.03 -13.03 8.94
CA GLY A 25 1.07 -13.94 9.39
C GLY A 25 0.89 -14.40 10.86
N GLU A 26 0.26 -13.58 11.70
CA GLU A 26 -0.09 -14.00 13.06
C GLU A 26 -1.25 -15.01 13.07
N VAL A 27 -2.25 -14.79 12.21
CA VAL A 27 -3.35 -15.74 12.02
C VAL A 27 -2.81 -17.08 11.52
N GLU A 28 -1.93 -17.06 10.51
CA GLU A 28 -1.27 -18.25 9.98
C GLU A 28 -0.59 -19.06 11.09
N ARG A 29 0.22 -18.42 11.91
CA ARG A 29 0.91 -19.08 13.04
C ARG A 29 -0.05 -19.68 14.07
N LYS A 30 -1.14 -18.94 14.41
CA LYS A 30 -2.13 -19.40 15.39
C LYS A 30 -2.89 -20.64 14.94
N VAL A 31 -3.12 -20.81 13.64
CA VAL A 31 -3.88 -21.93 13.08
C VAL A 31 -2.98 -22.98 12.40
N GLY A 32 -1.64 -22.82 12.48
CA GLY A 32 -0.69 -23.79 11.93
C GLY A 32 -0.61 -23.82 10.41
N LEU A 33 -0.91 -22.70 9.73
CA LEU A 33 -0.74 -22.57 8.30
C LEU A 33 0.71 -22.30 7.92
N GLU A 34 1.08 -22.72 6.70
CA GLU A 34 2.37 -22.35 6.12
C GLU A 34 2.51 -20.83 6.02
N HIS A 35 3.70 -20.32 6.30
CA HIS A 35 4.00 -18.89 6.21
C HIS A 35 3.62 -18.30 4.85
N ASN A 36 2.94 -17.17 4.88
CA ASN A 36 2.48 -16.42 3.70
C ASN A 36 1.45 -17.15 2.81
N SER A 37 0.85 -18.26 3.29
CA SER A 37 -0.17 -19.01 2.54
C SER A 37 -1.50 -18.27 2.47
N LEU A 38 -1.92 -17.66 3.58
CA LEU A 38 -3.17 -16.88 3.66
C LEU A 38 -3.07 -15.60 2.83
N ASN A 39 -1.95 -14.88 2.93
CA ASN A 39 -1.70 -13.68 2.14
C ASN A 39 -1.71 -13.97 0.63
N ARG A 40 -1.02 -15.06 0.21
CA ARG A 40 -1.06 -15.50 -1.21
C ARG A 40 -2.48 -15.85 -1.66
N HIS A 41 -3.25 -16.52 -0.79
CA HIS A 41 -4.62 -16.88 -1.09
C HIS A 41 -5.49 -15.64 -1.28
N ILE A 42 -5.47 -14.71 -0.31
CA ILE A 42 -6.25 -13.47 -0.34
C ILE A 42 -5.92 -12.64 -1.59
N GLY A 43 -4.65 -12.52 -1.94
CA GLY A 43 -4.22 -11.80 -3.15
C GLY A 43 -4.78 -12.39 -4.46
N ASN A 44 -5.15 -13.68 -4.46
CA ASN A 44 -5.76 -14.38 -5.59
C ASN A 44 -7.30 -14.47 -5.50
N CYS A 45 -7.91 -14.09 -4.39
CA CYS A 45 -9.37 -14.13 -4.24
C CYS A 45 -10.05 -13.06 -5.10
N LYS A 46 -11.03 -13.48 -5.88
CA LYS A 46 -11.88 -12.56 -6.65
C LYS A 46 -12.63 -11.61 -5.72
N THR A 47 -13.17 -12.14 -4.63
CA THR A 47 -13.93 -11.39 -3.63
C THR A 47 -13.09 -10.29 -2.98
N TRP A 48 -11.82 -10.56 -2.69
CA TRP A 48 -10.89 -9.54 -2.18
C TRP A 48 -10.72 -8.39 -3.19
N GLY A 49 -10.46 -8.74 -4.46
CA GLY A 49 -10.34 -7.74 -5.51
C GLY A 49 -11.62 -6.92 -5.74
N GLN A 50 -12.80 -7.52 -5.53
CA GLN A 50 -14.07 -6.80 -5.58
C GLN A 50 -14.21 -5.77 -4.45
N MET A 51 -13.82 -6.15 -3.23
CA MET A 51 -13.83 -5.24 -2.08
C MET A 51 -12.86 -4.06 -2.28
N GLU A 52 -11.64 -4.33 -2.74
CA GLU A 52 -10.67 -3.26 -3.02
C GLU A 52 -11.07 -2.33 -4.18
N ARG A 53 -12.01 -2.73 -5.04
CA ARG A 53 -12.60 -1.84 -6.05
C ARG A 53 -13.92 -1.20 -5.64
N GLY A 54 -14.34 -1.37 -4.37
CA GLY A 54 -15.60 -0.84 -3.87
C GLY A 54 -16.86 -1.50 -4.46
N GLU A 55 -16.71 -2.66 -5.13
CA GLU A 55 -17.84 -3.41 -5.72
C GLU A 55 -18.68 -4.13 -4.66
N ILE A 56 -18.09 -4.41 -3.51
CA ILE A 56 -18.72 -5.03 -2.34
C ILE A 56 -18.18 -4.41 -1.06
N THR A 57 -19.00 -4.43 -0.01
CA THR A 57 -18.61 -3.94 1.31
C THR A 57 -17.81 -5.00 2.10
N PRO A 58 -17.10 -4.61 3.19
CA PRO A 58 -16.46 -5.55 4.11
C PRO A 58 -17.40 -6.62 4.66
N THR A 59 -18.63 -6.26 5.04
CA THR A 59 -19.63 -7.24 5.49
C THR A 59 -19.96 -8.24 4.38
N GLN A 60 -20.16 -7.78 3.15
CA GLN A 60 -20.43 -8.66 2.01
C GLN A 60 -19.21 -9.55 1.69
N PHE A 61 -17.99 -9.02 1.86
CA PHE A 61 -16.76 -9.79 1.70
C PHE A 61 -16.72 -11.00 2.63
N VAL A 62 -17.05 -10.83 3.92
CA VAL A 62 -17.03 -11.92 4.91
C VAL A 62 -17.82 -13.13 4.41
N TYR A 63 -19.05 -12.93 3.93
CA TYR A 63 -19.88 -14.03 3.44
C TYR A 63 -19.40 -14.61 2.12
N LYS A 64 -19.04 -13.75 1.16
CA LYS A 64 -18.61 -14.17 -0.18
C LYS A 64 -17.26 -14.89 -0.15
N TYR A 65 -16.34 -14.46 0.71
CA TYR A 65 -15.06 -15.11 0.91
C TYR A 65 -15.19 -16.55 1.36
N ASP A 66 -16.03 -16.81 2.36
CA ASP A 66 -16.24 -18.17 2.88
C ASP A 66 -16.83 -19.12 1.83
N ILE A 67 -17.67 -18.60 0.93
CA ILE A 67 -18.25 -19.36 -0.19
C ILE A 67 -17.15 -19.61 -1.25
N GLU A 68 -16.44 -18.57 -1.65
CA GLU A 68 -15.35 -18.65 -2.64
C GLU A 68 -14.27 -19.63 -2.19
N LEU A 69 -13.82 -19.53 -0.94
CA LEU A 69 -12.81 -20.41 -0.38
C LEU A 69 -13.24 -21.89 -0.41
N LYS A 70 -14.48 -22.20 0.01
CA LYS A 70 -15.02 -23.56 -0.06
C LYS A 70 -15.03 -24.10 -1.48
N GLN A 71 -15.43 -23.27 -2.45
CA GLN A 71 -15.42 -23.67 -3.85
C GLN A 71 -13.99 -23.88 -4.38
N MET A 72 -13.06 -22.97 -4.06
CA MET A 72 -11.66 -23.10 -4.46
C MET A 72 -11.00 -24.37 -3.90
N VAL A 73 -11.30 -24.73 -2.65
CA VAL A 73 -10.81 -25.99 -2.04
C VAL A 73 -11.42 -27.20 -2.76
N LYS A 74 -12.72 -27.19 -3.07
CA LYS A 74 -13.39 -28.25 -3.80
C LYS A 74 -12.79 -28.46 -5.19
N ASP A 75 -12.41 -27.39 -5.86
CA ASP A 75 -11.83 -27.38 -7.21
C ASP A 75 -10.31 -27.66 -7.19
N GLY A 76 -9.70 -27.86 -6.03
CA GLY A 76 -8.25 -28.08 -5.89
C GLY A 76 -7.38 -26.84 -6.08
N ASN A 77 -7.98 -25.66 -6.08
CA ASN A 77 -7.32 -24.37 -6.29
C ASN A 77 -6.89 -23.66 -4.98
N ALA A 78 -7.26 -24.22 -3.84
CA ALA A 78 -6.85 -23.74 -2.51
C ALA A 78 -6.60 -24.90 -1.55
N ASN A 79 -5.72 -24.69 -0.60
CA ASN A 79 -5.42 -25.68 0.44
C ASN A 79 -6.57 -25.76 1.44
N LYS A 80 -6.98 -26.97 1.82
CA LYS A 80 -8.08 -27.22 2.78
C LYS A 80 -7.83 -26.62 4.16
N GLU A 81 -6.57 -26.51 4.60
CA GLU A 81 -6.20 -25.92 5.88
C GLU A 81 -6.64 -24.44 5.98
N LEU A 82 -6.81 -23.75 4.85
CA LEU A 82 -7.32 -22.37 4.82
C LEU A 82 -8.77 -22.25 5.29
N LEU A 83 -9.57 -23.34 5.25
CA LEU A 83 -10.95 -23.37 5.78
C LEU A 83 -11.05 -23.06 7.28
N GLN A 84 -9.93 -23.07 8.00
CA GLN A 84 -9.85 -22.68 9.42
C GLN A 84 -9.91 -21.14 9.61
N VAL A 85 -9.75 -20.38 8.51
CA VAL A 85 -9.73 -18.91 8.54
C VAL A 85 -10.92 -18.38 7.75
N SER A 86 -11.96 -17.99 8.47
CA SER A 86 -13.13 -17.34 7.86
C SER A 86 -12.85 -15.92 7.39
N GLY A 87 -13.68 -15.38 6.51
CA GLY A 87 -13.62 -13.99 6.09
C GLY A 87 -13.68 -13.01 7.27
N LYS A 88 -14.47 -13.35 8.31
CA LYS A 88 -14.50 -12.57 9.55
C LYS A 88 -13.12 -12.48 10.23
N LYS A 89 -12.41 -13.60 10.38
CA LYS A 89 -11.05 -13.62 10.95
C LYS A 89 -10.06 -12.83 10.10
N VAL A 90 -10.21 -12.85 8.78
CA VAL A 90 -9.39 -12.05 7.87
C VAL A 90 -9.61 -10.56 8.15
N MET A 91 -10.87 -10.11 8.19
CA MET A 91 -11.19 -8.70 8.45
C MET A 91 -10.76 -8.26 9.84
N GLU A 92 -11.01 -9.05 10.87
CA GLU A 92 -10.53 -8.77 12.24
C GLU A 92 -9.01 -8.61 12.29
N ALA A 93 -8.25 -9.43 11.58
CA ALA A 93 -6.80 -9.35 11.57
C ALA A 93 -6.30 -8.07 10.86
N ILE A 94 -6.94 -7.68 9.78
CA ILE A 94 -6.54 -6.50 8.99
C ILE A 94 -6.92 -5.22 9.71
N SER A 95 -8.11 -5.17 10.35
CA SER A 95 -8.60 -4.01 11.09
C SER A 95 -8.01 -3.91 12.51
N ALA A 96 -7.33 -4.94 13.02
CA ALA A 96 -6.77 -4.93 14.35
C ALA A 96 -5.50 -4.07 14.45
N GLY A 97 -5.48 -3.15 15.40
CA GLY A 97 -4.31 -2.39 15.81
C GLY A 97 -4.01 -1.15 14.96
N ASP A 98 -3.13 -0.33 15.50
CA ASP A 98 -2.82 0.98 14.97
C ASP A 98 -1.99 0.91 13.69
N THR A 99 -2.23 1.84 12.80
CA THR A 99 -1.42 2.10 11.63
C THR A 99 -0.28 3.02 12.04
N ILE A 100 0.95 2.48 12.03
CA ILE A 100 2.14 3.22 12.47
C ILE A 100 2.83 3.82 11.25
N ALA A 101 2.95 5.15 11.22
CA ALA A 101 3.72 5.83 10.18
C ALA A 101 5.22 5.53 10.34
N ARG A 102 5.87 5.22 9.21
CA ARG A 102 7.31 4.95 9.17
C ARG A 102 8.10 6.25 9.23
N ARG A 103 9.21 6.20 9.96
CA ARG A 103 10.09 7.37 10.14
C ARG A 103 10.68 7.84 8.82
N GLY A 104 10.90 9.14 8.70
CA GLY A 104 11.50 9.76 7.51
C GLY A 104 10.54 10.04 6.36
N TYR A 105 9.38 9.37 6.25
CA TYR A 105 8.44 9.64 5.16
C TYR A 105 7.83 11.04 5.22
N TYR A 106 7.46 11.52 6.41
CA TYR A 106 6.94 12.87 6.55
C TYR A 106 7.96 13.94 6.13
N GLU A 107 9.22 13.81 6.59
CA GLU A 107 10.30 14.72 6.19
C GLU A 107 10.51 14.68 4.67
N THR A 108 10.48 13.47 4.09
CA THR A 108 10.58 13.25 2.65
C THR A 108 9.47 13.97 1.88
N LEU A 109 8.21 13.80 2.31
CA LEU A 109 7.06 14.46 1.67
C LEU A 109 7.19 15.99 1.72
N MET A 110 7.52 16.54 2.89
CA MET A 110 7.72 17.99 3.05
C MET A 110 8.89 18.52 2.20
N LYS A 111 9.94 17.73 2.02
CA LYS A 111 11.08 18.12 1.18
C LYS A 111 10.72 18.05 -0.31
N LEU A 112 9.97 17.02 -0.74
CA LEU A 112 9.50 16.91 -2.13
C LEU A 112 8.61 18.10 -2.51
N HIS A 113 7.70 18.53 -1.63
CA HIS A 113 6.88 19.73 -1.84
C HIS A 113 7.75 20.99 -2.01
N LYS A 114 8.79 21.16 -1.17
CA LYS A 114 9.73 22.29 -1.30
C LYS A 114 10.52 22.27 -2.61
N LEU A 115 10.74 21.10 -3.19
CA LEU A 115 11.39 20.92 -4.49
C LEU A 115 10.42 21.06 -5.66
N GLY A 116 9.12 21.28 -5.40
CA GLY A 116 8.07 21.35 -6.44
C GLY A 116 7.77 20.00 -7.09
N ILE A 117 8.13 18.89 -6.42
CA ILE A 117 7.84 17.53 -6.87
C ILE A 117 6.51 17.11 -6.25
N LYS A 118 5.53 16.73 -7.07
CA LYS A 118 4.21 16.29 -6.60
C LYS A 118 4.29 14.97 -5.86
N THR A 119 3.50 14.84 -4.81
CA THR A 119 3.38 13.63 -4.01
C THR A 119 1.99 13.02 -4.18
N LEU A 120 1.93 11.74 -4.52
CA LEU A 120 0.69 11.01 -4.69
C LEU A 120 0.65 9.80 -3.75
N ALA A 121 -0.47 9.61 -3.05
CA ALA A 121 -0.81 8.33 -2.43
C ALA A 121 -1.59 7.47 -3.44
N LEU A 122 -1.19 6.21 -3.62
CA LEU A 122 -1.86 5.25 -4.51
C LEU A 122 -2.07 3.94 -3.76
N THR A 123 -3.24 3.77 -3.16
CA THR A 123 -3.52 2.67 -2.24
C THR A 123 -4.62 1.73 -2.75
N ASN A 124 -4.42 0.43 -2.51
CA ASN A 124 -5.51 -0.54 -2.57
C ASN A 124 -6.16 -0.60 -1.18
N ASN A 125 -7.37 -0.09 -1.07
CA ASN A 125 -8.11 0.00 0.18
C ASN A 125 -9.56 -0.46 0.00
N PHE A 126 -10.35 -0.40 1.05
CA PHE A 126 -11.79 -0.64 1.05
C PHE A 126 -12.47 0.38 1.97
N GLN A 127 -13.72 0.68 1.70
CA GLN A 127 -14.53 1.57 2.52
C GLN A 127 -15.18 0.80 3.67
N SER A 128 -15.38 1.44 4.82
CA SER A 128 -16.18 0.88 5.92
C SER A 128 -17.64 0.68 5.51
N ASP A 129 -18.36 -0.23 6.19
CA ASP A 129 -19.79 -0.48 5.94
C ASP A 129 -20.68 0.63 6.49
N GLU A 130 -20.20 1.42 7.41
CA GLU A 130 -20.92 2.48 8.07
C GLU A 130 -20.50 3.84 7.51
N GLU A 131 -21.50 4.68 7.18
CA GLU A 131 -21.34 6.12 7.18
C GLU A 131 -21.16 6.56 8.64
N ASP A 132 -20.05 6.14 9.26
CA ASP A 132 -19.73 6.52 10.62
C ASP A 132 -19.20 7.96 10.54
N GLU A 133 -20.12 8.92 10.70
CA GLU A 133 -19.78 10.35 10.80
C GLU A 133 -18.78 10.64 11.94
N THR A 134 -18.38 9.61 12.71
CA THR A 134 -17.53 9.73 13.89
C THR A 134 -16.11 9.15 13.72
N THR A 135 -15.82 8.39 12.67
CA THR A 135 -14.47 7.89 12.39
C THR A 135 -13.80 8.69 11.26
N ASP A 136 -13.60 9.98 11.50
CA ASP A 136 -12.50 10.72 10.90
C ASP A 136 -11.18 10.25 11.58
N GLU A 137 -11.01 8.94 11.72
CA GLU A 137 -9.75 8.27 11.96
C GLU A 137 -8.98 8.22 10.64
N SER A 138 -8.82 9.40 10.08
CA SER A 138 -7.81 9.65 9.09
C SER A 138 -6.49 9.19 9.67
N GLU A 139 -5.85 8.20 9.04
CA GLU A 139 -4.53 7.71 9.37
C GLU A 139 -3.58 8.90 9.54
N GLY A 140 -3.47 9.40 10.76
CA GLY A 140 -2.63 10.55 11.10
C GLY A 140 -1.19 10.11 11.27
N ILE A 141 -0.25 10.94 10.87
CA ILE A 141 1.15 10.71 11.20
C ILE A 141 1.33 10.98 12.69
N PRO A 142 1.88 10.03 13.49
CA PRO A 142 2.07 10.21 14.92
C PRO A 142 2.81 11.50 15.24
N GLY A 143 2.21 12.32 16.12
CA GLY A 143 2.75 13.62 16.54
C GLY A 143 2.37 14.79 15.63
N GLN A 144 1.58 14.58 14.57
CA GLN A 144 1.00 15.64 13.75
C GLN A 144 -0.45 15.27 13.41
N ALA A 145 -1.39 16.13 13.79
CA ALA A 145 -2.82 15.96 13.52
C ALA A 145 -3.16 16.27 12.04
N LYS A 146 -2.49 15.56 11.08
CA LYS A 146 -2.73 15.73 9.66
C LYS A 146 -3.14 14.41 9.04
N THR A 147 -4.18 14.46 8.24
CA THR A 147 -4.71 13.34 7.47
C THR A 147 -3.84 13.03 6.26
N VAL A 148 -4.00 11.86 5.64
CA VAL A 148 -3.34 11.51 4.37
C VAL A 148 -3.69 12.56 3.29
N GLN A 149 -4.94 13.03 3.27
CA GLN A 149 -5.43 14.05 2.34
C GLN A 149 -4.75 15.41 2.52
N GLU A 150 -4.23 15.72 3.72
CA GLU A 150 -3.55 16.99 3.99
C GLU A 150 -2.05 16.96 3.70
N ILE A 151 -1.46 15.77 3.56
CA ILE A 151 -0.01 15.61 3.38
C ILE A 151 0.38 15.21 1.96
N PHE A 152 -0.55 14.69 1.16
CA PHE A 152 -0.32 14.37 -0.24
C PHE A 152 -1.05 15.37 -1.16
N ASP A 153 -0.43 15.70 -2.29
CA ASP A 153 -1.08 16.56 -3.30
C ASP A 153 -2.27 15.86 -3.97
N VAL A 154 -2.22 14.52 -4.06
CA VAL A 154 -3.28 13.68 -4.65
C VAL A 154 -3.37 12.37 -3.88
N VAL A 155 -4.58 11.93 -3.60
CA VAL A 155 -4.86 10.61 -3.01
C VAL A 155 -5.75 9.81 -3.97
N ILE A 156 -5.29 8.63 -4.37
CA ILE A 156 -6.02 7.71 -5.24
C ILE A 156 -6.30 6.42 -4.47
N GLU A 157 -7.57 6.23 -4.17
CA GLU A 157 -8.09 5.10 -3.42
C GLU A 157 -8.81 4.13 -4.35
N SER A 158 -8.39 2.88 -4.39
CA SER A 158 -8.91 1.88 -5.31
C SER A 158 -10.43 1.69 -5.19
N SER A 159 -10.95 1.71 -3.97
CA SER A 159 -12.38 1.54 -3.69
C SER A 159 -13.24 2.72 -4.17
N ILE A 160 -12.66 3.91 -4.31
CA ILE A 160 -13.35 5.10 -4.83
C ILE A 160 -13.31 5.14 -6.36
N VAL A 161 -12.13 4.85 -6.95
CA VAL A 161 -11.96 4.97 -8.39
C VAL A 161 -12.37 3.71 -9.18
N GLY A 162 -12.70 2.61 -8.48
CA GLY A 162 -13.10 1.34 -9.10
C GLY A 162 -11.95 0.60 -9.82
N LEU A 163 -10.71 1.03 -9.61
CA LEU A 163 -9.50 0.44 -10.17
C LEU A 163 -8.54 0.08 -9.04
N ARG A 164 -7.81 -1.03 -9.19
CA ARG A 164 -6.82 -1.44 -8.18
C ARG A 164 -5.48 -1.80 -8.83
N LYS A 165 -4.39 -1.62 -8.11
CA LYS A 165 -3.10 -2.21 -8.48
C LYS A 165 -3.26 -3.74 -8.53
N PRO A 166 -2.70 -4.44 -9.51
CA PRO A 166 -1.75 -4.01 -10.55
C PRO A 166 -2.39 -3.68 -11.92
N ASP A 167 -3.64 -3.25 -12.00
CA ASP A 167 -4.26 -2.83 -13.26
C ASP A 167 -3.54 -1.58 -13.82
N VAL A 168 -3.16 -1.62 -15.12
CA VAL A 168 -2.41 -0.53 -15.76
C VAL A 168 -3.14 0.81 -15.69
N ARG A 169 -4.47 0.78 -15.77
CA ARG A 169 -5.32 1.98 -15.78
C ARG A 169 -5.18 2.84 -14.52
N ILE A 170 -4.87 2.23 -13.35
CA ILE A 170 -4.70 3.02 -12.12
C ILE A 170 -3.40 3.83 -12.13
N TYR A 171 -2.35 3.32 -12.79
CA TYR A 171 -1.10 4.08 -12.98
C TYR A 171 -1.24 5.17 -14.03
N GLU A 172 -2.01 4.92 -15.10
CA GLU A 172 -2.38 5.95 -16.08
C GLU A 172 -3.15 7.09 -15.40
N LEU A 173 -4.11 6.74 -14.53
CA LEU A 173 -4.83 7.72 -13.71
C LEU A 173 -3.85 8.51 -12.82
N ALA A 174 -2.92 7.85 -12.14
CA ALA A 174 -1.95 8.52 -11.29
C ALA A 174 -1.07 9.52 -12.08
N LEU A 175 -0.59 9.15 -13.26
CA LEU A 175 0.18 10.06 -14.13
C LEU A 175 -0.66 11.24 -14.61
N LYS A 176 -1.94 11.03 -14.90
CA LYS A 176 -2.88 12.07 -15.27
C LYS A 176 -3.11 13.06 -14.12
N GLU A 177 -3.42 12.56 -12.92
CA GLU A 177 -3.67 13.39 -11.74
C GLU A 177 -2.40 14.11 -11.26
N ALA A 178 -1.22 13.57 -11.55
CA ALA A 178 0.06 14.25 -11.34
C ALA A 178 0.26 15.48 -12.27
N GLY A 179 -0.63 15.71 -13.22
CA GLY A 179 -0.56 16.82 -14.19
C GLY A 179 -0.18 16.37 -15.60
N ASN A 180 -0.64 15.18 -16.02
CA ASN A 180 -0.35 14.55 -17.32
C ASN A 180 1.15 14.41 -17.59
N ILE A 181 1.91 13.98 -16.57
CA ILE A 181 3.35 13.77 -16.70
C ILE A 181 3.67 12.48 -17.46
N LYS A 182 4.88 12.38 -17.99
CA LYS A 182 5.36 11.15 -18.64
C LYS A 182 5.75 10.11 -17.57
N ALA A 183 5.64 8.83 -17.92
CA ALA A 183 5.95 7.75 -17.01
C ALA A 183 7.40 7.83 -16.46
N ASN A 184 8.36 8.19 -17.28
CA ASN A 184 9.76 8.36 -16.88
C ASN A 184 10.04 9.61 -16.04
N GLU A 185 9.03 10.45 -15.79
CA GLU A 185 9.09 11.59 -14.89
C GLU A 185 8.50 11.26 -13.50
N ALA A 186 8.10 10.01 -13.27
CA ALA A 186 7.53 9.53 -12.01
C ALA A 186 8.37 8.43 -11.37
N VAL A 187 8.34 8.39 -10.02
CA VAL A 187 8.86 7.28 -9.22
C VAL A 187 7.69 6.66 -8.44
N PHE A 188 7.61 5.34 -8.37
CA PHE A 188 6.60 4.61 -7.59
C PHE A 188 7.26 3.70 -6.56
N LEU A 189 6.84 3.84 -5.30
CA LEU A 189 7.25 3.03 -4.17
C LEU A 189 6.12 2.11 -3.74
N ASP A 190 6.38 0.79 -3.66
CA ASP A 190 5.39 -0.22 -3.23
C ASP A 190 6.14 -1.44 -2.65
N ASP A 191 5.57 -2.14 -1.67
CA ASP A 191 6.16 -3.33 -1.07
C ASP A 191 5.81 -4.62 -1.85
N ILE A 192 4.76 -4.58 -2.68
CA ILE A 192 4.28 -5.71 -3.47
C ILE A 192 4.88 -5.68 -4.87
N GLY A 193 5.79 -6.63 -5.14
CA GLY A 193 6.47 -6.70 -6.45
C GLY A 193 5.53 -6.85 -7.65
N ALA A 194 4.34 -7.45 -7.46
CA ALA A 194 3.32 -7.56 -8.49
C ALA A 194 2.79 -6.18 -8.93
N ASN A 195 2.68 -5.23 -8.01
CA ASN A 195 2.24 -3.85 -8.30
C ASN A 195 3.31 -3.07 -9.05
N LEU A 196 4.59 -3.29 -8.73
CA LEU A 196 5.71 -2.60 -9.40
C LEU A 196 5.92 -3.04 -10.85
N LYS A 197 5.56 -4.28 -11.18
CA LYS A 197 5.83 -4.86 -12.50
C LYS A 197 5.17 -4.11 -13.66
N PRO A 198 3.85 -3.81 -13.64
CA PRO A 198 3.22 -3.03 -14.70
C PRO A 198 3.70 -1.57 -14.73
N ALA A 199 3.88 -0.92 -13.59
CA ALA A 199 4.41 0.45 -13.53
C ALA A 199 5.78 0.57 -14.21
N ARG A 200 6.68 -0.40 -13.95
CA ARG A 200 7.99 -0.47 -14.60
C ARG A 200 7.89 -0.67 -16.11
N LYS A 201 6.95 -1.51 -16.57
CA LYS A 201 6.72 -1.72 -18.02
C LYS A 201 6.23 -0.47 -18.72
N MET A 202 5.50 0.41 -18.01
CA MET A 202 5.08 1.71 -18.52
C MET A 202 6.24 2.73 -18.59
N GLY A 203 7.36 2.45 -17.93
CA GLY A 203 8.51 3.35 -17.85
C GLY A 203 8.59 4.18 -16.57
N ILE A 204 7.72 3.94 -15.58
CA ILE A 204 7.80 4.55 -14.25
C ILE A 204 9.03 3.98 -13.52
N HIS A 205 9.84 4.82 -12.89
CA HIS A 205 10.89 4.37 -11.99
C HIS A 205 10.26 3.69 -10.78
N THR A 206 10.76 2.51 -10.40
CA THR A 206 10.13 1.75 -9.32
C THR A 206 11.12 1.43 -8.22
N ILE A 207 10.68 1.60 -6.98
CA ILE A 207 11.44 1.24 -5.77
C ILE A 207 10.62 0.24 -4.99
N ARG A 208 11.17 -0.94 -4.74
CA ARG A 208 10.56 -1.91 -3.84
C ARG A 208 10.94 -1.58 -2.40
N VAL A 209 9.92 -1.40 -1.56
CA VAL A 209 10.09 -1.33 -0.11
C VAL A 209 10.14 -2.75 0.43
N MET A 210 11.20 -3.11 1.12
CA MET A 210 11.38 -4.48 1.60
C MET A 210 10.73 -4.66 2.98
N VAL A 211 10.26 -5.87 3.26
CA VAL A 211 9.61 -6.18 4.55
C VAL A 211 10.56 -6.05 5.74
N ASP A 212 11.84 -6.32 5.53
CA ASP A 212 12.92 -6.19 6.51
C ASP A 212 13.44 -4.74 6.66
N ASP A 213 13.08 -3.84 5.74
CA ASP A 213 13.28 -2.40 5.85
C ASP A 213 12.18 -1.79 6.75
N VAL A 214 12.27 -2.06 8.05
CA VAL A 214 11.21 -1.76 9.04
C VAL A 214 10.79 -0.30 9.03
N ASP A 215 11.74 0.62 8.89
CA ASP A 215 11.50 2.07 8.83
C ASP A 215 11.35 2.59 7.39
N GLY A 216 11.55 1.76 6.36
CA GLY A 216 11.49 2.16 4.94
C GLY A 216 12.67 3.03 4.50
N ILE A 217 13.73 3.10 5.30
CA ILE A 217 14.87 4.01 5.10
C ILE A 217 15.68 3.64 3.85
N ASP A 218 15.90 2.35 3.59
CA ASP A 218 16.61 1.90 2.40
C ASP A 218 15.89 2.30 1.12
N ALA A 219 14.56 2.29 1.13
CA ALA A 219 13.74 2.75 0.01
C ALA A 219 13.87 4.27 -0.19
N LEU A 220 13.87 5.05 0.91
CA LEU A 220 14.06 6.50 0.87
C LEU A 220 15.45 6.89 0.37
N ILE A 221 16.52 6.17 0.77
CA ILE A 221 17.88 6.37 0.26
C ILE A 221 17.96 6.10 -1.26
N LYS A 222 17.23 5.09 -1.77
CA LYS A 222 17.12 4.85 -3.21
C LYS A 222 16.39 5.99 -3.92
N LEU A 223 15.33 6.53 -3.30
CA LEU A 223 14.60 7.68 -3.82
C LEU A 223 15.51 8.91 -3.92
N GLU A 224 16.29 9.22 -2.89
CA GLU A 224 17.26 10.32 -2.89
C GLU A 224 18.26 10.23 -4.05
N LYS A 225 18.74 9.01 -4.35
CA LYS A 225 19.66 8.80 -5.48
C LYS A 225 19.03 9.11 -6.83
N ILE A 226 17.71 8.88 -6.97
CA ILE A 226 16.96 9.19 -8.19
C ILE A 226 16.69 10.70 -8.28
N ILE A 227 16.30 11.32 -7.17
CA ILE A 227 16.00 12.76 -7.08
C ILE A 227 17.28 13.60 -7.16
N GLY A 228 18.38 13.12 -6.59
CA GLY A 228 19.65 13.84 -6.50
C GLY A 228 19.75 14.80 -5.32
N GLU A 229 18.86 14.68 -4.33
CA GLU A 229 18.75 15.54 -3.16
C GLU A 229 18.58 14.71 -1.88
N GLU A 230 19.07 15.23 -0.75
CA GLU A 230 18.74 14.66 0.56
C GLU A 230 17.30 15.00 0.95
N LEU A 231 16.49 13.97 1.24
CA LEU A 231 15.06 14.12 1.48
C LEU A 231 14.69 14.03 2.95
N PHE A 232 15.49 13.34 3.78
CA PHE A 232 15.20 13.12 5.19
C PHE A 232 16.50 13.03 6.02
N VAL A 233 16.37 13.21 7.34
CA VAL A 233 17.50 13.12 8.31
C VAL A 233 17.21 12.05 9.36
N THR A 234 15.95 11.94 9.80
CA THR A 234 15.54 11.03 10.88
C THR A 234 15.78 9.57 10.53
N GLY A 235 16.44 8.83 11.40
CA GLY A 235 16.67 7.39 11.26
C GLY A 235 17.79 6.99 10.30
N ARG A 236 18.50 7.93 9.69
CA ARG A 236 19.68 7.58 8.86
C ARG A 236 20.72 6.81 9.66
N PRO A 237 21.32 5.77 9.06
CA PRO A 237 22.52 5.15 9.61
C PRO A 237 23.60 6.21 9.81
N VAL A 238 24.21 6.25 11.00
CA VAL A 238 25.35 7.15 11.25
C VAL A 238 26.45 6.74 10.30
N LYS A 239 26.88 7.65 9.40
CA LYS A 239 28.09 7.42 8.58
C LYS A 239 29.24 7.26 9.56
N SER A 240 29.76 6.04 9.72
CA SER A 240 31.04 5.85 10.42
C SER A 240 32.08 6.69 9.67
N LYS A 241 32.63 7.68 10.34
CA LYS A 241 33.83 8.33 9.83
C LYS A 241 34.94 7.27 9.87
N LEU A 242 35.25 6.65 8.71
CA LEU A 242 36.51 5.97 8.50
C LEU A 242 37.63 7.00 8.28
#